data_6ea7ac75db6ddd8e91a956855d3c12e6
#
_entry.id   6ea7ac75db6ddd8e91a956855d3c12e6
#
_cell.length_a   1.000
_cell.length_b   1.000
_cell.length_c   1.000
_cell.angle_alpha   90.00
_cell.angle_beta   90.00
_cell.angle_gamma   90.00
#
_symmetry.space_group_name_H-M   'P 1'
#
loop_
_entity.id
_entity.type
_entity.pdbx_description
1 polymer ?
#
loop_
_entity_poly.entity_id
_entity_poly.type
_entity_poly.pdbx_seq_one_letter_code
_entity_poly.pdbx_strand_id
1 'polypeptide(L)'
;MIRIFSLLAVLVILQACQSAPDKTAARDAKNVAYNEVLSQRFQIAASNIAYSDSTLQRIYYWPAQDKPVSTLIFIHGGCWLNAFDYTHARGMFTALAKQGVATFAIEYRRTGDSGGGWPGTFSDIQQALPEVKQWLDEQSLGDVPVYLAGHSAGGHLALLAAQSLSFSVDGVIGLAAITDPAAYAKGTNSCQTATLQFFNGAPDEYPEAYKAATPNTLSISAPVILLQGDADSIVPVTQSELAGSEVIISEGAGHFDWLHSETPAYQLFLNQLLQGAE
;
A
#
# COMPACT_ATOMS: atom_id res chain seq x y z
N MET A 1 62.03 -60.12 -26.02
CA MET A 1 62.09 -59.12 -24.95
C MET A 1 61.04 -58.01 -25.28
N ILE A 2 59.83 -58.12 -24.73
CA ILE A 2 58.73 -57.20 -24.98
C ILE A 2 58.63 -56.31 -23.77
N ARG A 3 58.84 -55.03 -23.96
CA ARG A 3 58.64 -53.97 -22.88
C ARG A 3 57.20 -53.50 -22.91
N ILE A 4 56.49 -53.77 -21.83
CA ILE A 4 55.16 -53.29 -21.61
C ILE A 4 55.25 -51.87 -20.94
N PHE A 5 54.76 -50.84 -21.63
CA PHE A 5 54.58 -49.48 -21.05
C PHE A 5 53.22 -49.42 -20.41
N SER A 6 53.21 -49.29 -19.09
CA SER A 6 52.00 -48.99 -18.34
C SER A 6 51.70 -47.46 -18.42
N LEU A 7 50.59 -47.12 -19.04
CA LEU A 7 50.06 -45.75 -18.99
C LEU A 7 49.25 -45.55 -17.67
N LEU A 8 49.74 -44.70 -16.80
CA LEU A 8 48.97 -44.22 -15.61
C LEU A 8 48.05 -43.08 -16.07
N ALA A 9 46.75 -43.34 -16.09
CA ALA A 9 45.77 -42.29 -16.31
C ALA A 9 45.53 -41.55 -14.98
N VAL A 10 45.93 -40.29 -14.91
CA VAL A 10 45.64 -39.41 -13.79
C VAL A 10 44.22 -38.83 -13.99
N LEU A 11 43.28 -39.27 -13.16
CA LEU A 11 41.90 -38.76 -13.12
C LEU A 11 41.90 -37.45 -12.30
N VAL A 12 41.84 -36.32 -12.99
CA VAL A 12 41.65 -35.02 -12.34
C VAL A 12 40.16 -34.86 -12.02
N ILE A 13 39.80 -35.02 -10.76
CA ILE A 13 38.43 -34.70 -10.25
C ILE A 13 38.35 -33.19 -10.08
N LEU A 14 37.67 -32.51 -11.01
CA LEU A 14 37.23 -31.14 -10.87
C LEU A 14 36.07 -31.09 -9.82
N GLN A 15 36.40 -30.79 -8.59
CA GLN A 15 35.40 -30.41 -7.61
C GLN A 15 34.84 -29.00 -7.98
N ALA A 16 33.68 -29.00 -8.59
CA ALA A 16 32.88 -27.78 -8.72
C ALA A 16 32.44 -27.35 -7.31
N CYS A 17 33.02 -26.29 -6.77
CA CYS A 17 32.47 -25.58 -5.64
C CYS A 17 31.10 -24.99 -6.05
N GLN A 18 30.03 -25.70 -5.75
CA GLN A 18 28.71 -25.11 -5.70
C GLN A 18 28.71 -24.20 -4.48
N SER A 19 28.83 -22.88 -4.70
CA SER A 19 28.50 -21.88 -3.71
C SER A 19 27.01 -22.05 -3.40
N ALA A 20 26.69 -22.47 -2.17
CA ALA A 20 25.33 -22.41 -1.65
C ALA A 20 24.79 -21.00 -1.82
N PRO A 21 23.49 -20.81 -2.14
CA PRO A 21 22.91 -19.49 -2.15
C PRO A 21 23.11 -18.87 -0.78
N ASP A 22 23.70 -17.70 -0.77
CA ASP A 22 23.85 -16.87 0.41
C ASP A 22 22.45 -16.65 0.99
N LYS A 23 22.17 -17.32 2.10
CA LYS A 23 21.02 -17.00 2.93
C LYS A 23 21.37 -15.65 3.53
N THR A 24 21.03 -14.56 2.84
CA THR A 24 20.98 -13.24 3.44
C THR A 24 20.26 -13.41 4.77
N ALA A 25 21.03 -13.20 5.83
CA ALA A 25 20.54 -13.30 7.20
C ALA A 25 19.22 -12.55 7.29
N ALA A 26 18.15 -13.26 7.65
CA ALA A 26 16.92 -12.63 8.05
C ALA A 26 17.34 -11.58 9.11
N ARG A 27 17.16 -10.30 8.79
CA ARG A 27 17.31 -9.23 9.77
C ARG A 27 16.49 -9.67 10.98
N ASP A 28 17.10 -9.70 12.17
CA ASP A 28 16.33 -9.80 13.41
C ASP A 28 15.28 -8.70 13.32
N ALA A 29 14.02 -9.09 13.15
CA ALA A 29 12.97 -8.23 12.61
C ALA A 29 12.55 -7.19 13.66
N LYS A 30 13.34 -6.14 13.78
CA LYS A 30 12.85 -4.89 14.34
C LYS A 30 11.95 -4.27 13.27
N ASN A 31 10.66 -4.13 13.58
CA ASN A 31 9.69 -3.49 12.70
C ASN A 31 10.16 -2.10 12.28
N VAL A 32 9.90 -1.74 11.05
CA VAL A 32 10.24 -0.43 10.49
C VAL A 32 9.53 0.67 11.29
N ALA A 33 10.30 1.64 11.78
CA ALA A 33 9.75 2.82 12.43
C ALA A 33 9.39 3.90 11.39
N TYR A 34 8.51 4.82 11.75
CA TYR A 34 8.07 5.90 10.86
C TYR A 34 9.23 6.75 10.30
N ASN A 35 10.23 7.06 11.14
CA ASN A 35 11.42 7.81 10.71
C ASN A 35 12.29 7.02 9.73
N GLU A 36 12.29 5.69 9.77
CA GLU A 36 13.01 4.85 8.80
C GLU A 36 12.31 4.91 7.43
N VAL A 37 10.97 4.92 7.40
CA VAL A 37 10.23 5.15 6.16
C VAL A 37 10.56 6.51 5.54
N LEU A 38 10.63 7.57 6.34
CA LEU A 38 10.98 8.92 5.89
C LEU A 38 12.42 9.02 5.38
N SER A 39 13.33 8.18 5.87
CA SER A 39 14.75 8.19 5.50
C SER A 39 15.06 7.47 4.19
N GLN A 40 14.12 6.75 3.60
CA GLN A 40 14.30 6.09 2.32
C GLN A 40 14.66 7.10 1.22
N ARG A 41 15.54 6.70 0.31
CA ARG A 41 15.82 7.50 -0.89
C ARG A 41 14.56 7.56 -1.76
N PHE A 42 14.23 8.76 -2.21
CA PHE A 42 13.05 8.96 -3.04
C PHE A 42 13.32 9.91 -4.21
N GLN A 43 12.48 9.78 -5.24
CA GLN A 43 12.30 10.75 -6.30
C GLN A 43 11.02 11.55 -6.00
N ILE A 44 11.02 12.82 -6.38
CA ILE A 44 9.79 13.63 -6.35
C ILE A 44 8.83 13.17 -7.45
N ALA A 45 7.56 13.47 -7.33
CA ALA A 45 6.59 13.25 -8.38
C ALA A 45 7.01 13.96 -9.68
N ALA A 46 6.86 13.28 -10.82
CA ALA A 46 7.17 13.86 -12.11
C ALA A 46 6.18 14.97 -12.49
N SER A 47 4.94 14.85 -12.05
CA SER A 47 3.87 15.82 -12.26
C SER A 47 2.80 15.70 -11.18
N ASN A 48 1.91 16.69 -11.12
CA ASN A 48 0.71 16.65 -10.31
C ASN A 48 -0.38 17.50 -10.95
N ILE A 49 -1.64 17.15 -10.65
CA ILE A 49 -2.83 17.94 -11.00
C ILE A 49 -3.63 18.28 -9.75
N ALA A 50 -4.33 19.42 -9.80
CA ALA A 50 -5.34 19.75 -8.81
C ALA A 50 -6.67 19.13 -9.23
N TYR A 51 -7.40 18.52 -8.29
CA TYR A 51 -8.76 18.07 -8.54
C TYR A 51 -9.81 18.98 -7.86
N SER A 52 -9.35 20.02 -7.15
CA SER A 52 -10.18 21.07 -6.61
C SER A 52 -9.31 22.29 -6.22
N ASP A 53 -9.90 23.29 -5.56
CA ASP A 53 -9.27 24.59 -5.31
C ASP A 53 -8.21 24.58 -4.20
N SER A 54 -8.28 23.63 -3.25
CA SER A 54 -7.31 23.57 -2.15
C SER A 54 -5.94 23.06 -2.64
N THR A 55 -4.88 23.60 -2.08
CA THR A 55 -3.51 23.10 -2.31
C THR A 55 -3.29 21.67 -1.81
N LEU A 56 -4.19 21.16 -0.95
CA LEU A 56 -4.19 19.79 -0.44
C LEU A 56 -4.99 18.82 -1.33
N GLN A 57 -5.73 19.34 -2.30
CA GLN A 57 -6.57 18.54 -3.19
C GLN A 57 -5.83 18.31 -4.50
N ARG A 58 -4.83 17.36 -4.45
CA ARG A 58 -3.92 17.08 -5.56
C ARG A 58 -3.70 15.60 -5.75
N ILE A 59 -3.41 15.23 -6.99
CA ILE A 59 -2.95 13.91 -7.39
C ILE A 59 -1.51 14.06 -7.86
N TYR A 60 -0.59 13.29 -7.29
CA TYR A 60 0.82 13.27 -7.64
C TYR A 60 1.15 12.00 -8.42
N TYR A 61 1.97 12.12 -9.46
CA TYR A 61 2.27 11.02 -10.37
C TYR A 61 3.75 10.65 -10.38
N TRP A 62 4.02 9.37 -10.19
CA TRP A 62 5.31 8.72 -10.42
C TRP A 62 5.18 7.77 -11.60
N PRO A 63 5.76 8.10 -12.79
CA PRO A 63 5.79 7.18 -13.92
C PRO A 63 6.63 5.95 -13.57
N ALA A 64 6.29 4.81 -14.16
CA ALA A 64 7.19 3.66 -14.22
C ALA A 64 8.51 4.07 -14.89
N GLN A 65 9.64 3.52 -14.44
CA GLN A 65 10.95 3.83 -15.01
C GLN A 65 11.05 3.37 -16.47
N ASP A 66 10.44 2.21 -16.77
CA ASP A 66 10.33 1.62 -18.09
C ASP A 66 8.85 1.52 -18.50
N LYS A 67 8.52 0.65 -19.47
CA LYS A 67 7.14 0.41 -19.87
C LYS A 67 6.33 -0.05 -18.64
N PRO A 68 5.18 0.59 -18.33
CA PRO A 68 4.34 0.18 -17.22
C PRO A 68 3.87 -1.27 -17.35
N VAL A 69 3.97 -2.03 -16.27
CA VAL A 69 3.41 -3.38 -16.15
C VAL A 69 2.14 -3.40 -15.31
N SER A 70 1.98 -2.40 -14.44
CA SER A 70 0.74 -2.13 -13.70
C SER A 70 0.67 -0.67 -13.26
N THR A 71 -0.51 -0.25 -12.84
CA THR A 71 -0.76 1.10 -12.31
C THR A 71 -1.36 1.00 -10.91
N LEU A 72 -0.86 1.81 -9.99
CA LEU A 72 -1.33 1.93 -8.62
C LEU A 72 -1.97 3.30 -8.39
N ILE A 73 -3.21 3.31 -7.91
CA ILE A 73 -3.86 4.46 -7.30
C ILE A 73 -3.70 4.31 -5.80
N PHE A 74 -2.99 5.23 -5.15
CA PHE A 74 -2.63 5.09 -3.74
C PHE A 74 -3.19 6.19 -2.86
N ILE A 75 -3.83 5.79 -1.76
CA ILE A 75 -4.35 6.69 -0.73
C ILE A 75 -3.48 6.53 0.53
N HIS A 76 -2.84 7.62 0.96
CA HIS A 76 -1.92 7.58 2.08
C HIS A 76 -2.62 7.46 3.44
N GLY A 77 -1.89 6.93 4.42
CA GLY A 77 -2.32 6.85 5.82
C GLY A 77 -2.01 8.11 6.62
N GLY A 78 -1.91 7.95 7.95
CA GLY A 78 -1.61 9.01 8.90
C GLY A 78 -2.77 9.34 9.83
N CYS A 79 -3.56 8.32 10.22
CA CYS A 79 -4.65 8.45 11.20
C CYS A 79 -5.69 9.52 10.83
N TRP A 80 -5.84 9.84 9.55
CA TRP A 80 -6.65 10.93 8.99
C TRP A 80 -6.27 12.33 9.52
N LEU A 81 -5.09 12.51 10.15
CA LEU A 81 -4.62 13.76 10.74
C LEU A 81 -3.75 14.57 9.77
N ASN A 82 -3.86 15.89 9.79
CA ASN A 82 -3.07 16.79 8.95
C ASN A 82 -1.58 16.91 9.34
N ALA A 83 -1.17 16.21 10.38
CA ALA A 83 0.25 16.01 10.70
C ALA A 83 0.98 15.08 9.72
N PHE A 84 0.26 14.37 8.86
CA PHE A 84 0.80 13.39 7.92
C PHE A 84 0.24 13.62 6.52
N ASP A 85 1.07 13.42 5.50
CA ASP A 85 0.72 13.55 4.10
C ASP A 85 1.30 12.38 3.27
N TYR A 86 1.08 12.39 1.95
CA TYR A 86 1.59 11.35 1.06
C TYR A 86 3.13 11.20 1.06
N THR A 87 3.87 12.20 1.54
CA THR A 87 5.33 12.25 1.40
C THR A 87 6.05 11.15 2.14
N HIS A 88 5.45 10.56 3.17
CA HIS A 88 6.03 9.42 3.86
C HIS A 88 6.09 8.15 2.99
N ALA A 89 5.28 8.03 1.94
CA ALA A 89 5.30 6.89 1.04
C ALA A 89 6.20 7.08 -0.21
N ARG A 90 6.88 8.22 -0.37
CA ARG A 90 7.69 8.53 -1.57
C ARG A 90 8.81 7.52 -1.85
N GLY A 91 9.41 6.95 -0.79
CA GLY A 91 10.40 5.88 -0.93
C GLY A 91 9.80 4.66 -1.61
N MET A 92 8.63 4.23 -1.16
CA MET A 92 7.86 3.15 -1.76
C MET A 92 7.51 3.45 -3.21
N PHE A 93 6.96 4.62 -3.54
CA PHE A 93 6.62 5.00 -4.92
C PHE A 93 7.82 4.95 -5.85
N THR A 94 8.98 5.40 -5.35
CA THR A 94 10.24 5.34 -6.09
C THR A 94 10.70 3.90 -6.34
N ALA A 95 10.53 3.02 -5.37
CA ALA A 95 10.85 1.60 -5.51
C ALA A 95 9.89 0.91 -6.49
N LEU A 96 8.59 1.20 -6.41
CA LEU A 96 7.56 0.69 -7.32
C LEU A 96 7.83 1.12 -8.77
N ALA A 97 8.19 2.38 -8.99
CA ALA A 97 8.53 2.90 -10.33
C ALA A 97 9.65 2.09 -11.00
N LYS A 98 10.67 1.66 -10.23
CA LYS A 98 11.76 0.80 -10.73
C LYS A 98 11.31 -0.62 -11.09
N GLN A 99 10.18 -1.05 -10.55
CA GLN A 99 9.56 -2.35 -10.84
C GLN A 99 8.48 -2.27 -11.94
N GLY A 100 8.40 -1.14 -12.63
CA GLY A 100 7.43 -0.96 -13.70
C GLY A 100 6.02 -0.58 -13.23
N VAL A 101 5.83 -0.19 -11.97
CA VAL A 101 4.54 0.26 -11.45
C VAL A 101 4.44 1.77 -11.53
N ALA A 102 3.51 2.28 -12.35
CA ALA A 102 3.14 3.69 -12.34
C ALA A 102 2.24 4.00 -11.14
N THR A 103 2.48 5.10 -10.43
CA THR A 103 1.74 5.41 -9.19
C THR A 103 1.10 6.79 -9.23
N PHE A 104 -0.21 6.85 -8.94
CA PHE A 104 -0.97 8.05 -8.64
C PHE A 104 -1.22 8.12 -7.14
N ALA A 105 -0.61 9.06 -6.44
CA ALA A 105 -0.83 9.27 -5.01
C ALA A 105 -1.81 10.43 -4.80
N ILE A 106 -2.92 10.16 -4.12
CA ILE A 106 -3.95 11.15 -3.81
C ILE A 106 -3.62 11.81 -2.48
N GLU A 107 -3.46 13.14 -2.48
CA GLU A 107 -3.43 13.99 -1.30
C GLU A 107 -4.82 14.56 -1.08
N TYR A 108 -5.24 14.68 0.15
CA TYR A 108 -6.59 15.05 0.56
C TYR A 108 -6.59 15.89 1.83
N ARG A 109 -7.67 16.63 2.11
CA ARG A 109 -7.85 17.37 3.36
C ARG A 109 -8.13 16.41 4.51
N ARG A 110 -7.46 16.61 5.64
CA ARG A 110 -7.48 15.73 6.81
C ARG A 110 -8.08 16.44 8.01
N THR A 111 -8.33 15.73 9.06
CA THR A 111 -8.70 16.30 10.36
C THR A 111 -7.65 17.34 10.77
N GLY A 112 -8.12 18.57 11.07
CA GLY A 112 -7.28 19.74 11.33
C GLY A 112 -7.13 20.68 10.12
N ASP A 113 -7.44 20.23 8.90
CA ASP A 113 -7.55 21.11 7.72
C ASP A 113 -8.99 21.62 7.58
N SER A 114 -9.13 22.80 6.99
CA SER A 114 -10.47 23.36 6.71
C SER A 114 -11.24 22.47 5.73
N GLY A 115 -12.36 21.92 6.16
CA GLY A 115 -13.18 20.98 5.39
C GLY A 115 -12.72 19.54 5.43
N GLY A 116 -11.66 19.20 6.19
CA GLY A 116 -11.24 17.83 6.48
C GLY A 116 -12.06 17.17 7.60
N GLY A 117 -11.72 15.92 7.92
CA GLY A 117 -12.54 15.06 8.78
C GLY A 117 -13.69 14.41 8.02
N TRP A 118 -14.49 13.58 8.71
CA TRP A 118 -15.66 12.92 8.09
C TRP A 118 -16.82 13.91 7.92
N PRO A 119 -17.51 13.94 6.76
CA PRO A 119 -17.23 13.18 5.53
C PRO A 119 -16.31 13.92 4.54
N GLY A 120 -15.78 15.10 4.87
CA GLY A 120 -15.03 15.95 3.94
C GLY A 120 -13.81 15.29 3.35
N THR A 121 -13.01 14.58 4.16
CA THR A 121 -11.86 13.78 3.69
C THR A 121 -12.28 12.72 2.65
N PHE A 122 -13.37 12.00 2.90
CA PHE A 122 -13.85 10.99 1.97
C PHE A 122 -14.42 11.63 0.68
N SER A 123 -15.07 12.78 0.79
CA SER A 123 -15.54 13.54 -0.38
C SER A 123 -14.40 13.97 -1.28
N ASP A 124 -13.22 14.27 -0.73
CA ASP A 124 -12.01 14.56 -1.52
C ASP A 124 -11.55 13.35 -2.34
N ILE A 125 -11.54 12.17 -1.73
CA ILE A 125 -11.20 10.93 -2.45
C ILE A 125 -12.19 10.66 -3.60
N GLN A 126 -13.50 10.84 -3.35
CA GLN A 126 -14.53 10.68 -4.37
C GLN A 126 -14.39 11.68 -5.53
N GLN A 127 -13.90 12.90 -5.27
CA GLN A 127 -13.62 13.88 -6.31
C GLN A 127 -12.32 13.60 -7.07
N ALA A 128 -11.29 13.06 -6.41
CA ALA A 128 -10.00 12.77 -7.02
C ALA A 128 -10.05 11.59 -8.01
N LEU A 129 -10.85 10.56 -7.71
CA LEU A 129 -10.84 9.33 -8.51
C LEU A 129 -11.28 9.49 -9.96
N PRO A 130 -12.31 10.30 -10.32
CA PRO A 130 -12.62 10.61 -11.71
C PRO A 130 -11.46 11.30 -12.47
N GLU A 131 -10.75 12.20 -11.79
CA GLU A 131 -9.57 12.88 -12.39
C GLU A 131 -8.40 11.90 -12.61
N VAL A 132 -8.19 10.96 -11.67
CA VAL A 132 -7.25 9.85 -11.89
C VAL A 132 -7.65 9.04 -13.11
N LYS A 133 -8.94 8.70 -13.25
CA LYS A 133 -9.44 7.93 -14.41
C LYS A 133 -9.17 8.67 -15.73
N GLN A 134 -9.48 9.96 -15.78
CA GLN A 134 -9.19 10.77 -16.97
C GLN A 134 -7.69 10.75 -17.28
N TRP A 135 -6.85 10.90 -16.27
CA TRP A 135 -5.40 10.90 -16.47
C TRP A 135 -4.87 9.52 -16.91
N LEU A 136 -5.43 8.42 -16.40
CA LEU A 136 -5.12 7.06 -16.86
C LEU A 136 -5.40 6.92 -18.37
N ASP A 137 -6.53 7.44 -18.83
CA ASP A 137 -6.92 7.37 -20.25
C ASP A 137 -5.99 8.22 -21.13
N GLU A 138 -5.65 9.44 -20.70
CA GLU A 138 -4.74 10.34 -21.41
C GLU A 138 -3.33 9.76 -21.55
N GLN A 139 -2.86 8.97 -20.60
CA GLN A 139 -1.53 8.35 -20.61
C GLN A 139 -1.54 6.92 -21.16
N SER A 140 -2.69 6.39 -21.59
CA SER A 140 -2.85 4.98 -22.00
C SER A 140 -2.38 3.98 -20.91
N LEU A 141 -2.57 4.33 -19.66
CA LEU A 141 -2.20 3.50 -18.48
C LEU A 141 -3.30 2.52 -18.07
N GLY A 142 -4.49 2.63 -18.68
CA GLY A 142 -5.58 1.69 -18.50
C GLY A 142 -5.43 0.37 -19.25
N ASP A 143 -4.40 0.25 -20.11
CA ASP A 143 -4.11 -0.99 -20.85
C ASP A 143 -3.32 -2.02 -20.02
N VAL A 144 -2.89 -1.65 -18.83
CA VAL A 144 -2.24 -2.53 -17.85
C VAL A 144 -3.12 -2.65 -16.60
N PRO A 145 -2.96 -3.69 -15.76
CA PRO A 145 -3.74 -3.84 -14.53
C PRO A 145 -3.69 -2.59 -13.65
N VAL A 146 -4.84 -2.15 -13.17
CA VAL A 146 -5.01 -0.97 -12.30
C VAL A 146 -5.45 -1.42 -10.92
N TYR A 147 -4.70 -1.04 -9.90
CA TYR A 147 -5.01 -1.35 -8.50
C TYR A 147 -5.32 -0.08 -7.72
N LEU A 148 -6.38 -0.14 -6.89
CA LEU A 148 -6.64 0.87 -5.86
C LEU A 148 -6.11 0.35 -4.53
N ALA A 149 -5.16 1.06 -3.93
CA ALA A 149 -4.64 0.67 -2.63
C ALA A 149 -4.54 1.83 -1.66
N GLY A 150 -4.46 1.50 -0.38
CA GLY A 150 -4.17 2.48 0.65
C GLY A 150 -3.56 1.84 1.89
N HIS A 151 -2.87 2.66 2.66
CA HIS A 151 -2.22 2.24 3.89
C HIS A 151 -2.96 2.79 5.11
N SER A 152 -3.23 1.95 6.12
CA SER A 152 -3.81 2.37 7.40
C SER A 152 -5.15 3.11 7.21
N ALA A 153 -5.28 4.35 7.65
CA ALA A 153 -6.41 5.24 7.38
C ALA A 153 -6.68 5.41 5.87
N GLY A 154 -5.64 5.41 5.03
CA GLY A 154 -5.79 5.43 3.57
C GLY A 154 -6.34 4.12 3.02
N GLY A 155 -6.01 2.98 3.64
CA GLY A 155 -6.62 1.69 3.32
C GLY A 155 -8.12 1.68 3.61
N HIS A 156 -8.55 2.28 4.72
CA HIS A 156 -9.95 2.52 5.02
C HIS A 156 -10.64 3.32 3.89
N LEU A 157 -10.05 4.45 3.49
CA LEU A 157 -10.60 5.31 2.45
C LEU A 157 -10.63 4.61 1.08
N ALA A 158 -9.62 3.80 0.75
CA ALA A 158 -9.57 3.02 -0.49
C ALA A 158 -10.70 1.98 -0.56
N LEU A 159 -10.93 1.24 0.53
CA LEU A 159 -12.00 0.27 0.63
C LEU A 159 -13.39 0.92 0.53
N LEU A 160 -13.58 2.08 1.15
CA LEU A 160 -14.83 2.84 1.01
C LEU A 160 -15.03 3.34 -0.41
N ALA A 161 -14.01 3.91 -1.03
CA ALA A 161 -14.09 4.46 -2.38
C ALA A 161 -14.37 3.37 -3.42
N ALA A 162 -13.83 2.17 -3.23
CA ALA A 162 -14.05 1.03 -4.11
C ALA A 162 -15.53 0.63 -4.23
N GLN A 163 -16.37 0.91 -3.24
CA GLN A 163 -17.81 0.60 -3.26
C GLN A 163 -18.61 1.42 -4.28
N SER A 164 -18.08 2.54 -4.72
CA SER A 164 -18.76 3.50 -5.61
C SER A 164 -17.89 3.98 -6.76
N LEU A 165 -16.85 3.20 -7.13
CA LEU A 165 -16.01 3.52 -8.28
C LEU A 165 -16.85 3.57 -9.56
N SER A 166 -16.61 4.61 -10.36
CA SER A 166 -17.25 4.78 -11.68
C SER A 166 -16.47 4.08 -12.80
N PHE A 167 -15.37 3.43 -12.50
CA PHE A 167 -14.52 2.67 -13.42
C PHE A 167 -14.02 1.38 -12.77
N SER A 168 -13.60 0.42 -13.59
CA SER A 168 -13.08 -0.86 -13.09
C SER A 168 -11.63 -0.75 -12.65
N VAL A 169 -11.28 -1.49 -11.58
CA VAL A 169 -9.92 -1.79 -11.16
C VAL A 169 -9.74 -3.29 -11.06
N ASP A 170 -8.51 -3.78 -11.21
CA ASP A 170 -8.20 -5.22 -11.18
C ASP A 170 -8.08 -5.77 -9.75
N GLY A 171 -7.91 -4.88 -8.77
CA GLY A 171 -7.91 -5.24 -7.35
C GLY A 171 -7.96 -4.02 -6.43
N VAL A 172 -8.45 -4.26 -5.21
CA VAL A 172 -8.45 -3.29 -4.11
C VAL A 172 -7.61 -3.85 -2.98
N ILE A 173 -6.55 -3.12 -2.58
CA ILE A 173 -5.55 -3.62 -1.62
C ILE A 173 -5.50 -2.73 -0.38
N GLY A 174 -5.83 -3.31 0.77
CA GLY A 174 -5.66 -2.65 2.07
C GLY A 174 -4.33 -3.06 2.72
N LEU A 175 -3.41 -2.11 2.90
CA LEU A 175 -2.16 -2.31 3.63
C LEU A 175 -2.37 -1.87 5.09
N ALA A 176 -2.34 -2.79 6.04
CA ALA A 176 -2.65 -2.51 7.44
C ALA A 176 -3.90 -1.63 7.59
N ALA A 177 -4.95 -1.95 6.82
CA ALA A 177 -6.13 -1.10 6.65
C ALA A 177 -7.04 -1.14 7.90
N ILE A 178 -7.67 0.00 8.22
CA ILE A 178 -8.74 0.07 9.21
C ILE A 178 -10.04 -0.30 8.51
N THR A 179 -10.67 -1.40 8.91
CA THR A 179 -11.89 -1.93 8.27
C THR A 179 -13.15 -1.77 9.12
N ASP A 180 -12.99 -1.66 10.44
CA ASP A 180 -14.06 -1.34 11.38
C ASP A 180 -13.65 -0.12 12.22
N PRO A 181 -13.97 1.10 11.77
CA PRO A 181 -13.61 2.31 12.49
C PRO A 181 -14.31 2.41 13.86
N ALA A 182 -15.49 1.80 14.04
CA ALA A 182 -16.21 1.83 15.32
C ALA A 182 -15.52 0.92 16.36
N ALA A 183 -15.05 -0.25 15.97
CA ALA A 183 -14.24 -1.10 16.83
C ALA A 183 -12.85 -0.47 17.08
N TYR A 184 -12.24 0.12 16.04
CA TYR A 184 -10.93 0.76 16.14
C TYR A 184 -10.91 1.93 17.11
N ALA A 185 -11.97 2.76 17.13
CA ALA A 185 -12.14 3.90 18.03
C ALA A 185 -12.17 3.55 19.52
N LYS A 186 -12.38 2.28 19.87
CA LYS A 186 -12.39 1.81 21.28
C LYS A 186 -10.99 1.57 21.86
N GLY A 187 -9.97 1.58 21.02
CA GLY A 187 -8.61 1.40 21.46
C GLY A 187 -7.98 2.68 22.03
N THR A 188 -6.73 2.57 22.50
CA THR A 188 -6.08 3.61 23.29
C THR A 188 -4.80 4.18 22.68
N ASN A 189 -4.32 3.63 21.54
CA ASN A 189 -3.16 4.22 20.88
C ASN A 189 -3.54 5.55 20.20
N SER A 190 -2.54 6.31 19.77
CA SER A 190 -2.76 7.66 19.21
C SER A 190 -3.63 7.67 17.96
N CYS A 191 -3.50 6.68 17.07
CA CYS A 191 -4.34 6.57 15.88
C CYS A 191 -5.78 6.16 16.21
N GLN A 192 -5.95 5.27 17.18
CA GLN A 192 -7.26 4.85 17.65
C GLN A 192 -8.01 6.04 18.27
N THR A 193 -7.34 6.86 19.09
CA THR A 193 -7.95 8.07 19.66
C THR A 193 -8.19 9.17 18.61
N ALA A 194 -7.37 9.25 17.55
CA ALA A 194 -7.59 10.16 16.43
C ALA A 194 -8.89 9.86 15.65
N THR A 195 -9.40 8.62 15.71
CA THR A 195 -10.68 8.26 15.10
C THR A 195 -11.84 9.10 15.64
N LEU A 196 -11.83 9.42 16.94
CA LEU A 196 -12.83 10.29 17.55
C LEU A 196 -12.78 11.71 16.97
N GLN A 197 -11.59 12.20 16.65
CA GLN A 197 -11.44 13.53 16.03
C GLN A 197 -11.90 13.50 14.56
N PHE A 198 -11.62 12.41 13.85
CA PHE A 198 -12.04 12.24 12.45
C PHE A 198 -13.56 12.23 12.31
N PHE A 199 -14.28 11.54 13.20
CA PHE A 199 -15.73 11.45 13.22
C PHE A 199 -16.41 12.53 14.05
N ASN A 200 -15.64 13.41 14.72
CA ASN A 200 -16.12 14.47 15.60
C ASN A 200 -16.88 13.97 16.83
N GLY A 201 -16.57 12.75 17.29
CA GLY A 201 -17.12 12.12 18.49
C GLY A 201 -17.04 10.59 18.47
N ALA A 202 -17.60 9.96 19.50
CA ALA A 202 -17.56 8.52 19.69
C ALA A 202 -18.61 7.77 18.84
N PRO A 203 -18.45 6.43 18.63
CA PRO A 203 -19.40 5.64 17.84
C PRO A 203 -20.85 5.64 18.35
N ASP A 204 -21.05 5.77 19.64
CA ASP A 204 -22.37 5.87 20.26
C ASP A 204 -23.00 7.28 20.14
N GLU A 205 -22.18 8.30 19.96
CA GLU A 205 -22.63 9.67 19.68
C GLU A 205 -22.96 9.88 18.20
N TYR A 206 -22.20 9.24 17.28
CA TYR A 206 -22.32 9.39 15.82
C TYR A 206 -22.48 8.06 15.09
N PRO A 207 -23.42 7.17 15.47
CA PRO A 207 -23.52 5.82 14.95
C PRO A 207 -23.71 5.75 13.42
N GLU A 208 -24.47 6.69 12.84
CA GLU A 208 -24.71 6.72 11.39
C GLU A 208 -23.45 7.12 10.60
N ALA A 209 -22.60 8.00 11.16
CA ALA A 209 -21.34 8.35 10.52
C ALA A 209 -20.37 7.16 10.48
N TYR A 210 -20.22 6.46 11.60
CA TYR A 210 -19.38 5.26 11.67
C TYR A 210 -19.89 4.13 10.77
N LYS A 211 -21.21 3.91 10.76
CA LYS A 211 -21.85 2.94 9.86
C LYS A 211 -21.64 3.28 8.39
N ALA A 212 -21.80 4.55 8.00
CA ALA A 212 -21.58 5.01 6.64
C ALA A 212 -20.08 4.90 6.22
N ALA A 213 -19.17 4.94 7.19
CA ALA A 213 -17.74 4.81 6.99
C ALA A 213 -17.22 3.38 7.15
N THR A 214 -18.07 2.38 7.37
CA THR A 214 -17.63 0.98 7.48
C THR A 214 -17.62 0.33 6.10
N PRO A 215 -16.47 -0.14 5.59
CA PRO A 215 -16.38 -0.80 4.30
C PRO A 215 -17.24 -2.07 4.22
N ASN A 216 -17.84 -2.29 3.04
CA ASN A 216 -18.63 -3.48 2.73
C ASN A 216 -18.14 -4.08 1.40
N THR A 217 -17.45 -5.20 1.46
CA THR A 217 -16.91 -5.88 0.27
C THR A 217 -17.97 -6.33 -0.72
N LEU A 218 -19.19 -6.61 -0.27
CA LEU A 218 -20.30 -7.02 -1.16
C LEU A 218 -20.67 -5.93 -2.18
N SER A 219 -20.28 -4.68 -1.92
CA SER A 219 -20.48 -3.55 -2.83
C SER A 219 -19.26 -3.26 -3.70
N ILE A 220 -18.19 -4.05 -3.59
CA ILE A 220 -16.95 -3.88 -4.36
C ILE A 220 -16.92 -4.93 -5.47
N SER A 221 -16.79 -4.49 -6.73
CA SER A 221 -16.80 -5.38 -7.88
C SER A 221 -15.47 -6.08 -8.14
N ALA A 222 -14.37 -5.52 -7.63
CA ALA A 222 -13.01 -6.06 -7.78
C ALA A 222 -12.65 -6.99 -6.60
N PRO A 223 -11.69 -7.91 -6.77
CA PRO A 223 -11.10 -8.65 -5.65
C PRO A 223 -10.57 -7.72 -4.57
N VAL A 224 -10.85 -8.03 -3.31
CA VAL A 224 -10.34 -7.27 -2.15
C VAL A 224 -9.29 -8.11 -1.43
N ILE A 225 -8.10 -7.55 -1.27
CA ILE A 225 -6.96 -8.17 -0.60
C ILE A 225 -6.54 -7.31 0.59
N LEU A 226 -6.46 -7.90 1.76
CA LEU A 226 -5.94 -7.26 2.97
C LEU A 226 -4.58 -7.82 3.30
N LEU A 227 -3.58 -6.96 3.34
CA LEU A 227 -2.21 -7.27 3.72
C LEU A 227 -1.97 -6.73 5.12
N GLN A 228 -1.80 -7.62 6.11
CA GLN A 228 -1.71 -7.27 7.52
C GLN A 228 -0.49 -7.90 8.19
N GLY A 229 0.18 -7.14 9.04
CA GLY A 229 1.26 -7.64 9.88
C GLY A 229 0.74 -8.09 11.25
N ASP A 230 1.20 -9.23 11.75
CA ASP A 230 0.79 -9.73 13.07
C ASP A 230 1.52 -9.04 14.24
N ALA A 231 2.59 -8.30 13.94
CA ALA A 231 3.31 -7.46 14.90
C ALA A 231 2.93 -5.96 14.80
N ASP A 232 1.85 -5.62 14.09
CA ASP A 232 1.36 -4.25 13.98
C ASP A 232 0.76 -3.77 15.30
N SER A 233 1.43 -2.80 15.94
CA SER A 233 1.00 -2.20 17.21
C SER A 233 0.07 -0.98 17.04
N ILE A 234 -0.19 -0.55 15.80
CA ILE A 234 -1.03 0.61 15.46
C ILE A 234 -2.41 0.14 15.00
N VAL A 235 -2.46 -0.71 13.98
CA VAL A 235 -3.69 -1.32 13.49
C VAL A 235 -3.67 -2.82 13.84
N PRO A 236 -4.48 -3.26 14.83
CA PRO A 236 -4.45 -4.64 15.27
C PRO A 236 -4.94 -5.59 14.17
N VAL A 237 -4.44 -6.84 14.20
CA VAL A 237 -4.77 -7.89 13.23
C VAL A 237 -6.28 -8.15 13.08
N THR A 238 -7.08 -7.86 14.10
CA THR A 238 -8.55 -7.95 14.04
C THR A 238 -9.17 -7.01 13.02
N GLN A 239 -8.45 -5.98 12.59
CA GLN A 239 -8.91 -5.12 11.50
C GLN A 239 -8.77 -5.79 10.11
N SER A 240 -8.14 -6.96 9.99
CA SER A 240 -8.15 -7.74 8.75
C SER A 240 -9.35 -8.71 8.63
N GLU A 241 -10.23 -8.74 9.62
CA GLU A 241 -11.43 -9.59 9.63
C GLU A 241 -12.58 -8.94 8.84
N LEU A 242 -12.40 -8.74 7.54
CA LEU A 242 -13.42 -8.19 6.64
C LEU A 242 -13.98 -9.30 5.75
N ALA A 243 -15.27 -9.60 5.89
CA ALA A 243 -15.92 -10.67 5.14
C ALA A 243 -15.80 -10.44 3.61
N GLY A 244 -15.47 -11.48 2.86
CA GLY A 244 -15.33 -11.42 1.39
C GLY A 244 -14.01 -10.85 0.88
N SER A 245 -13.05 -10.57 1.75
CA SER A 245 -11.68 -10.26 1.36
C SER A 245 -10.77 -11.50 1.45
N GLU A 246 -9.75 -11.53 0.62
CA GLU A 246 -8.57 -12.36 0.83
C GLU A 246 -7.67 -11.69 1.87
N VAL A 247 -7.16 -12.46 2.83
CA VAL A 247 -6.28 -11.93 3.89
C VAL A 247 -4.92 -12.60 3.81
N ILE A 248 -3.87 -11.82 3.73
CA ILE A 248 -2.48 -12.28 3.75
C ILE A 248 -1.80 -11.68 4.98
N ILE A 249 -1.44 -12.54 5.92
CA ILE A 249 -0.72 -12.13 7.13
C ILE A 249 0.78 -12.26 6.87
N SER A 250 1.52 -11.18 7.13
CA SER A 250 2.99 -11.17 7.13
C SER A 250 3.48 -11.34 8.57
N GLU A 251 4.09 -12.51 8.85
CA GLU A 251 4.63 -12.83 10.17
C GLU A 251 5.74 -11.85 10.56
N GLY A 252 5.64 -11.30 11.77
CA GLY A 252 6.59 -10.35 12.33
C GLY A 252 6.55 -8.95 11.72
N ALA A 253 5.71 -8.68 10.72
CA ALA A 253 5.63 -7.36 10.11
C ALA A 253 4.87 -6.37 11.01
N GLY A 254 5.41 -5.15 11.11
CA GLY A 254 4.79 -4.02 11.76
C GLY A 254 4.04 -3.11 10.80
N HIS A 255 3.55 -2.00 11.35
CA HIS A 255 2.68 -1.07 10.62
C HIS A 255 3.31 -0.45 9.36
N PHE A 256 4.59 -0.09 9.44
CA PHE A 256 5.29 0.64 8.37
C PHE A 256 6.11 -0.26 7.45
N ASP A 257 6.17 -1.57 7.71
CA ASP A 257 6.92 -2.52 6.89
C ASP A 257 6.39 -2.57 5.44
N TRP A 258 5.11 -2.32 5.24
CA TRP A 258 4.46 -2.24 3.92
C TRP A 258 4.98 -1.09 3.05
N LEU A 259 5.50 -0.04 3.68
CA LEU A 259 5.98 1.17 3.00
C LEU A 259 7.50 1.20 2.81
N HIS A 260 8.24 0.20 3.31
CA HIS A 260 9.69 0.17 3.23
C HIS A 260 10.15 -0.90 2.25
N SER A 261 10.77 -0.50 1.15
CA SER A 261 11.09 -1.35 -0.01
C SER A 261 12.03 -2.53 0.26
N GLU A 262 12.69 -2.57 1.40
CA GLU A 262 13.63 -3.64 1.78
C GLU A 262 12.99 -4.71 2.68
N THR A 263 11.69 -4.67 2.93
CA THR A 263 11.00 -5.61 3.82
C THR A 263 10.31 -6.74 3.08
N PRO A 264 10.11 -7.91 3.71
CA PRO A 264 9.28 -8.97 3.16
C PRO A 264 7.82 -8.54 2.93
N ALA A 265 7.26 -7.69 3.81
CA ALA A 265 5.91 -7.15 3.69
C ALA A 265 5.74 -6.34 2.39
N TYR A 266 6.68 -5.45 2.09
CA TYR A 266 6.67 -4.73 0.82
C TYR A 266 6.74 -5.68 -0.39
N GLN A 267 7.52 -6.76 -0.33
CA GLN A 267 7.59 -7.74 -1.42
C GLN A 267 6.25 -8.46 -1.63
N LEU A 268 5.51 -8.77 -0.57
CA LEU A 268 4.16 -9.30 -0.69
C LEU A 268 3.24 -8.32 -1.41
N PHE A 269 3.29 -7.04 -1.06
CA PHE A 269 2.51 -6.00 -1.75
C PHE A 269 2.92 -5.86 -3.23
N LEU A 270 4.20 -5.77 -3.51
CA LEU A 270 4.72 -5.70 -4.89
C LEU A 270 4.24 -6.89 -5.73
N ASN A 271 4.29 -8.10 -5.17
CA ASN A 271 3.83 -9.31 -5.86
C ASN A 271 2.36 -9.22 -6.26
N GLN A 272 1.48 -8.62 -5.42
CA GLN A 272 0.08 -8.41 -5.80
C GLN A 272 -0.06 -7.49 -7.01
N LEU A 273 0.75 -6.43 -7.07
CA LEU A 273 0.72 -5.48 -8.18
C LEU A 273 1.26 -6.07 -9.50
N LEU A 274 2.06 -7.13 -9.45
CA LEU A 274 2.69 -7.74 -10.62
C LEU A 274 1.96 -9.01 -11.12
N GLN A 275 1.01 -9.56 -10.38
CA GLN A 275 0.30 -10.82 -10.74
C GLN A 275 -0.51 -10.74 -12.03
N GLY A 276 -0.93 -9.56 -12.47
CA GLY A 276 -1.67 -9.35 -13.72
C GLY A 276 -0.82 -8.98 -14.92
N ALA A 277 0.51 -9.03 -14.79
CA ALA A 277 1.45 -8.52 -15.78
C ALA A 277 2.01 -9.60 -16.74
N GLU A 278 1.48 -10.85 -16.71
CA GLU A 278 1.89 -11.96 -17.59
C GLU A 278 1.09 -12.02 -18.89
#